data_d60e47cf7c2db090841c026205787c8e
#
_entry.id   d60e47cf7c2db090841c026205787c8e
#
_cell.length_a   1.000
_cell.length_b   1.000
_cell.length_c   1.000
_cell.angle_alpha   90.00
_cell.angle_beta   90.00
_cell.angle_gamma   90.00
#
_symmetry.space_group_name_H-M   'P 1'
#
loop_
_entity.id
_entity.type
_entity.pdbx_description
1 polymer ?
#
loop_
_entity_poly.entity_id
_entity_poly.type
_entity_poly.pdbx_seq_one_letter_code
_entity_poly.pdbx_strand_id
1 'polypeptide(L)'
;MKSIVILISGTGSNMAAIVRACERERWAERLNARVAAVISNRPGAKGLDFAREQGIAAAVVDHKAFDGREAFDAALAAEIDRHDPALVVLAGFMRILTPGFVAHYAGRLINIHPSLLPAFPGLHTHQRAIDEGCQLAGATVHQVTAELDHGHILAQAAVPVLPGDTAGRLAARVLTQEHLIYPRAVAELIQKL
;
A
#
# COMPACT_ATOMS: atom_id res chain seq x y z
N MET A 1 9.46 18.49 7.65
CA MET A 1 8.51 18.01 6.61
C MET A 1 8.23 16.54 6.90
N LYS A 2 6.96 16.14 6.98
CA LYS A 2 6.54 14.77 7.28
C LYS A 2 6.95 13.84 6.12
N SER A 3 7.72 12.81 6.42
CA SER A 3 8.18 11.84 5.43
C SER A 3 7.17 10.69 5.29
N ILE A 4 6.85 10.34 4.05
CA ILE A 4 6.05 9.16 3.70
C ILE A 4 7.01 8.16 3.03
N VAL A 5 7.07 6.94 3.55
CA VAL A 5 7.81 5.83 2.94
C VAL A 5 6.82 4.83 2.37
N ILE A 6 6.99 4.46 1.09
CA ILE A 6 6.08 3.54 0.40
C ILE A 6 6.81 2.23 0.10
N LEU A 7 6.19 1.11 0.50
CA LEU A 7 6.70 -0.24 0.25
C LEU A 7 5.96 -0.89 -0.91
N ILE A 8 6.71 -1.47 -1.85
CA ILE A 8 6.18 -2.13 -3.05
C ILE A 8 6.83 -3.50 -3.28
N SER A 9 6.20 -4.35 -4.08
CA SER A 9 6.79 -5.61 -4.56
C SER A 9 6.81 -5.75 -6.08
N GLY A 10 6.18 -4.85 -6.82
CA GLY A 10 5.97 -4.98 -8.27
C GLY A 10 5.92 -3.67 -9.02
N THR A 11 4.87 -3.49 -9.82
CA THR A 11 4.70 -2.32 -10.70
C THR A 11 4.52 -1.00 -9.97
N GLY A 12 3.98 -1.02 -8.74
CA GLY A 12 3.81 0.17 -7.93
C GLY A 12 2.73 1.13 -8.43
N SER A 13 1.64 0.64 -9.04
CA SER A 13 0.60 1.52 -9.59
C SER A 13 -0.07 2.39 -8.51
N ASN A 14 -0.36 1.83 -7.34
CA ASN A 14 -0.87 2.59 -6.19
C ASN A 14 0.16 3.61 -5.67
N MET A 15 1.43 3.22 -5.60
CA MET A 15 2.52 4.14 -5.25
C MET A 15 2.58 5.31 -6.23
N ALA A 16 2.52 5.04 -7.53
CA ALA A 16 2.52 6.09 -8.56
C ALA A 16 1.30 7.02 -8.44
N ALA A 17 0.12 6.48 -8.08
CA ALA A 17 -1.07 7.29 -7.83
C ALA A 17 -0.87 8.25 -6.63
N ILE A 18 -0.25 7.77 -5.55
CA ILE A 18 0.07 8.58 -4.36
C ILE A 18 1.09 9.67 -4.71
N VAL A 19 2.17 9.34 -5.44
CA VAL A 19 3.19 10.30 -5.85
C VAL A 19 2.60 11.41 -6.72
N ARG A 20 1.80 11.06 -7.73
CA ARG A 20 1.12 12.04 -8.59
C ARG A 20 0.14 12.92 -7.82
N ALA A 21 -0.56 12.37 -6.83
CA ALA A 21 -1.45 13.15 -5.97
C ALA A 21 -0.64 14.12 -5.08
N CYS A 22 0.48 13.67 -4.52
CA CYS A 22 1.38 14.47 -3.72
C CYS A 22 1.84 15.74 -4.49
N GLU A 23 2.20 15.59 -5.75
CA GLU A 23 2.60 16.70 -6.63
C GLU A 23 1.41 17.58 -7.01
N ARG A 24 0.37 16.98 -7.61
CA ARG A 24 -0.81 17.71 -8.11
C ARG A 24 -1.49 18.53 -7.02
N GLU A 25 -1.56 18.01 -5.80
CA GLU A 25 -2.25 18.63 -4.67
C GLU A 25 -1.28 19.44 -3.78
N ARG A 26 0.02 19.52 -4.17
CA ARG A 26 1.03 20.32 -3.49
C ARG A 26 1.15 19.99 -2.00
N TRP A 27 1.30 18.71 -1.68
CA TRP A 27 1.35 18.25 -0.28
C TRP A 27 2.52 18.85 0.50
N ALA A 28 3.64 19.17 -0.15
CA ALA A 28 4.75 19.83 0.49
C ALA A 28 4.35 21.16 1.14
N GLU A 29 3.52 21.94 0.44
CA GLU A 29 3.07 23.25 0.90
C GLU A 29 1.83 23.17 1.80
N ARG A 30 0.87 22.32 1.43
CA ARG A 30 -0.43 22.24 2.09
C ARG A 30 -0.43 21.36 3.35
N LEU A 31 0.37 20.31 3.36
CA LEU A 31 0.39 19.27 4.42
C LEU A 31 1.76 19.19 5.11
N ASN A 32 2.75 19.96 4.63
CA ASN A 32 4.14 19.81 5.06
C ASN A 32 4.63 18.37 4.97
N ALA A 33 4.30 17.68 3.84
CA ALA A 33 4.55 16.26 3.64
C ALA A 33 5.15 15.98 2.27
N ARG A 34 5.93 14.91 2.16
CA ARG A 34 6.51 14.43 0.90
C ARG A 34 6.63 12.90 0.91
N VAL A 35 6.65 12.30 -0.27
CA VAL A 35 7.14 10.92 -0.43
C VAL A 35 8.66 10.96 -0.38
N ALA A 36 9.23 10.45 0.69
CA ALA A 36 10.67 10.51 0.94
C ALA A 36 11.42 9.34 0.30
N ALA A 37 10.81 8.15 0.29
CA ALA A 37 11.42 6.96 -0.28
C ALA A 37 10.37 5.94 -0.77
N VAL A 38 10.77 5.15 -1.75
CA VAL A 38 10.09 3.93 -2.19
C VAL A 38 11.05 2.76 -2.00
N ILE A 39 10.62 1.76 -1.25
CA ILE A 39 11.44 0.59 -0.93
C ILE A 39 10.76 -0.66 -1.46
N SER A 40 11.51 -1.54 -2.11
CA SER A 40 11.00 -2.82 -2.59
C SER A 40 11.72 -4.00 -1.93
N ASN A 41 10.96 -5.09 -1.71
CA ASN A 41 11.54 -6.37 -1.32
C ASN A 41 12.03 -7.21 -2.51
N ARG A 42 11.98 -6.65 -3.73
CA ARG A 42 12.41 -7.31 -4.98
C ARG A 42 13.25 -6.36 -5.83
N PRO A 43 14.47 -6.77 -6.26
CA PRO A 43 15.34 -5.92 -7.08
C PRO A 43 14.71 -5.51 -8.42
N GLY A 44 13.92 -6.41 -9.03
CA GLY A 44 13.27 -6.19 -10.34
C GLY A 44 11.90 -5.50 -10.28
N ALA A 45 11.54 -4.85 -9.18
CA ALA A 45 10.27 -4.15 -9.07
C ALA A 45 10.26 -2.89 -9.96
N LYS A 46 9.43 -2.88 -11.01
CA LYS A 46 9.33 -1.76 -11.98
C LYS A 46 8.96 -0.43 -11.34
N GLY A 47 8.24 -0.45 -10.22
CA GLY A 47 7.90 0.77 -9.48
C GLY A 47 9.11 1.54 -8.98
N LEU A 48 10.28 0.90 -8.80
CA LEU A 48 11.51 1.59 -8.42
C LEU A 48 12.02 2.53 -9.52
N ASP A 49 11.82 2.16 -10.78
CA ASP A 49 12.24 3.00 -11.92
C ASP A 49 11.39 4.28 -11.96
N PHE A 50 10.08 4.14 -11.79
CA PHE A 50 9.20 5.30 -11.66
C PHE A 50 9.61 6.21 -10.49
N ALA A 51 9.92 5.66 -9.31
CA ALA A 51 10.36 6.46 -8.18
C ALA A 51 11.64 7.26 -8.49
N ARG A 52 12.64 6.63 -9.15
CA ARG A 52 13.89 7.30 -9.57
C ARG A 52 13.62 8.41 -10.58
N GLU A 53 12.75 8.18 -11.57
CA GLU A 53 12.34 9.19 -12.55
C GLU A 53 11.68 10.41 -11.90
N GLN A 54 10.98 10.22 -10.77
CA GLN A 54 10.38 11.30 -9.99
C GLN A 54 11.37 11.92 -8.97
N GLY A 55 12.65 11.55 -8.98
CA GLY A 55 13.65 12.05 -8.03
C GLY A 55 13.44 11.59 -6.59
N ILE A 56 12.66 10.52 -6.37
CA ILE A 56 12.40 9.94 -5.06
C ILE A 56 13.46 8.86 -4.76
N ALA A 57 13.98 8.84 -3.53
CA ALA A 57 14.91 7.80 -3.10
C ALA A 57 14.30 6.41 -3.29
N ALA A 58 15.04 5.52 -3.97
CA ALA A 58 14.59 4.17 -4.26
C ALA A 58 15.60 3.16 -3.72
N ALA A 59 15.14 2.27 -2.84
CA ALA A 59 15.96 1.25 -2.20
C ALA A 59 15.40 -0.16 -2.39
N VAL A 60 16.26 -1.16 -2.24
CA VAL A 60 15.90 -2.57 -2.26
C VAL A 60 16.40 -3.24 -0.98
N VAL A 61 15.49 -3.91 -0.28
CA VAL A 61 15.82 -4.86 0.77
C VAL A 61 15.33 -6.22 0.29
N ASP A 62 16.23 -6.98 -0.38
CA ASP A 62 15.83 -8.25 -0.99
C ASP A 62 15.54 -9.30 0.09
N HIS A 63 14.28 -9.72 0.19
CA HIS A 63 13.85 -10.70 1.17
C HIS A 63 14.55 -12.07 1.04
N LYS A 64 15.11 -12.37 -0.13
CA LYS A 64 15.85 -13.62 -0.38
C LYS A 64 17.25 -13.61 0.21
N ALA A 65 17.76 -12.45 0.61
CA ALA A 65 19.08 -12.31 1.22
C ALA A 65 19.09 -12.57 2.73
N PHE A 66 17.97 -12.95 3.33
CA PHE A 66 17.81 -13.11 4.78
C PHE A 66 17.30 -14.49 5.17
N ASP A 67 17.81 -15.02 6.27
CA ASP A 67 17.41 -16.30 6.85
C ASP A 67 16.18 -16.13 7.76
N GLY A 68 15.05 -15.78 7.15
CA GLY A 68 13.77 -15.68 7.86
C GLY A 68 13.17 -14.27 7.87
N ARG A 69 11.92 -14.21 8.35
CA ARG A 69 11.14 -12.97 8.32
C ARG A 69 11.65 -11.92 9.30
N GLU A 70 12.07 -12.34 10.47
CA GLU A 70 12.55 -11.45 11.53
C GLU A 70 13.80 -10.68 11.10
N ALA A 71 14.78 -11.38 10.47
CA ALA A 71 15.99 -10.74 9.96
C ALA A 71 15.69 -9.79 8.80
N PHE A 72 14.80 -10.19 7.89
CA PHE A 72 14.33 -9.33 6.80
C PHE A 72 13.61 -8.09 7.32
N ASP A 73 12.65 -8.26 8.24
CA ASP A 73 11.86 -7.17 8.79
C ASP A 73 12.73 -6.18 9.58
N ALA A 74 13.73 -6.67 10.30
CA ALA A 74 14.71 -5.80 10.99
C ALA A 74 15.52 -4.94 10.00
N ALA A 75 15.99 -5.54 8.90
CA ALA A 75 16.71 -4.81 7.87
C ALA A 75 15.79 -3.82 7.11
N LEU A 76 14.54 -4.22 6.85
CA LEU A 76 13.53 -3.36 6.23
C LEU A 76 13.21 -2.16 7.13
N ALA A 77 13.00 -2.38 8.43
CA ALA A 77 12.76 -1.31 9.39
C ALA A 77 13.94 -0.35 9.48
N ALA A 78 15.17 -0.87 9.54
CA ALA A 78 16.39 -0.05 9.55
C ALA A 78 16.48 0.86 8.30
N GLU A 79 16.12 0.36 7.11
CA GLU A 79 16.10 1.17 5.89
C GLU A 79 14.97 2.22 5.92
N ILE A 80 13.79 1.85 6.38
CA ILE A 80 12.65 2.78 6.51
C ILE A 80 12.97 3.91 7.50
N ASP A 81 13.54 3.58 8.65
CA ASP A 81 13.82 4.54 9.73
C ASP A 81 14.88 5.57 9.34
N ARG A 82 15.76 5.29 8.36
CA ARG A 82 16.70 6.28 7.79
C ARG A 82 15.99 7.50 7.18
N HIS A 83 14.72 7.37 6.83
CA HIS A 83 13.91 8.44 6.24
C HIS A 83 13.03 9.16 7.26
N ASP A 84 13.13 8.83 8.55
CA ASP A 84 12.31 9.38 9.64
C ASP A 84 10.81 9.44 9.28
N PRO A 85 10.16 8.28 9.04
CA PRO A 85 8.82 8.25 8.48
C PRO A 85 7.75 8.71 9.48
N ALA A 86 6.96 9.68 9.09
CA ALA A 86 5.69 9.97 9.76
C ALA A 86 4.62 8.92 9.39
N LEU A 87 4.70 8.35 8.17
CA LEU A 87 3.76 7.34 7.68
C LEU A 87 4.48 6.32 6.80
N VAL A 88 4.16 5.04 7.00
CA VAL A 88 4.59 3.92 6.16
C VAL A 88 3.38 3.36 5.42
N VAL A 89 3.50 3.22 4.10
CA VAL A 89 2.41 2.88 3.19
C VAL A 89 2.75 1.58 2.46
N LEU A 90 1.93 0.55 2.60
CA LEU A 90 2.04 -0.70 1.84
C LEU A 90 1.25 -0.56 0.53
N ALA A 91 1.92 -0.49 -0.60
CA ALA A 91 1.30 -0.34 -1.92
C ALA A 91 1.58 -1.55 -2.81
N GLY A 92 0.89 -2.66 -2.54
CA GLY A 92 1.15 -3.94 -3.21
C GLY A 92 2.43 -4.60 -2.70
N PHE A 93 2.67 -4.53 -1.41
CA PHE A 93 3.78 -5.19 -0.73
C PHE A 93 3.40 -6.63 -0.37
N MET A 94 4.00 -7.60 -1.05
CA MET A 94 3.62 -9.01 -1.01
C MET A 94 4.40 -9.81 0.04
N ARG A 95 4.51 -9.29 1.27
CA ARG A 95 5.11 -9.97 2.42
C ARG A 95 4.22 -9.83 3.65
N ILE A 96 4.12 -10.90 4.41
CA ILE A 96 3.49 -10.87 5.73
C ILE A 96 4.55 -10.38 6.70
N LEU A 97 4.30 -9.25 7.30
CA LEU A 97 5.18 -8.59 8.27
C LEU A 97 5.04 -9.23 9.65
N THR A 98 6.11 -9.25 10.42
CA THR A 98 6.11 -9.79 11.78
C THR A 98 5.34 -8.89 12.74
N PRO A 99 4.79 -9.43 13.86
CA PRO A 99 4.15 -8.60 14.88
C PRO A 99 5.07 -7.51 15.43
N GLY A 100 6.38 -7.78 15.55
CA GLY A 100 7.37 -6.79 15.99
C GLY A 100 7.51 -5.61 15.04
N PHE A 101 7.54 -5.85 13.72
CA PHE A 101 7.56 -4.81 12.71
C PHE A 101 6.26 -3.97 12.76
N VAL A 102 5.11 -4.63 12.84
CA VAL A 102 3.81 -3.94 12.90
C VAL A 102 3.72 -3.07 14.17
N ALA A 103 4.19 -3.57 15.30
CA ALA A 103 4.21 -2.81 16.56
C ALA A 103 5.13 -1.58 16.48
N HIS A 104 6.28 -1.69 15.79
CA HIS A 104 7.22 -0.57 15.60
C HIS A 104 6.58 0.61 14.85
N TYR A 105 5.70 0.33 13.90
CA TYR A 105 4.96 1.35 13.12
C TYR A 105 3.48 1.48 13.54
N ALA A 106 3.11 1.07 14.74
CA ALA A 106 1.72 1.14 15.20
C ALA A 106 1.12 2.53 15.03
N GLY A 107 -0.09 2.60 14.47
CA GLY A 107 -0.81 3.85 14.19
C GLY A 107 -0.35 4.62 12.94
N ARG A 108 0.79 4.25 12.35
CA ARG A 108 1.38 4.90 11.16
C ARG A 108 1.80 3.92 10.06
N LEU A 109 1.18 2.75 10.01
CA LEU A 109 1.35 1.73 8.98
C LEU A 109 -0.02 1.43 8.36
N ILE A 110 -0.16 1.64 7.06
CA ILE A 110 -1.42 1.45 6.33
C ILE A 110 -1.23 0.58 5.10
N ASN A 111 -2.31 -0.09 4.69
CA ASN A 111 -2.35 -0.93 3.51
C ASN A 111 -3.62 -0.67 2.70
N ILE A 112 -3.58 -1.00 1.42
CA ILE A 112 -4.77 -1.13 0.58
C ILE A 112 -4.99 -2.60 0.23
N HIS A 113 -6.22 -3.09 0.44
CA HIS A 113 -6.63 -4.45 0.15
C HIS A 113 -7.75 -4.47 -0.89
N PRO A 114 -7.66 -5.32 -1.93
CA PRO A 114 -8.60 -5.29 -3.05
C PRO A 114 -9.88 -6.08 -2.75
N SER A 115 -10.53 -5.81 -1.63
CA SER A 115 -11.87 -6.27 -1.29
C SER A 115 -12.58 -5.26 -0.37
N LEU A 116 -13.87 -5.44 -0.18
CA LEU A 116 -14.65 -4.72 0.83
C LEU A 116 -14.51 -5.44 2.18
N LEU A 117 -13.39 -5.21 2.89
CA LEU A 117 -13.17 -5.80 4.21
C LEU A 117 -14.35 -5.52 5.16
N PRO A 118 -14.74 -6.45 6.01
CA PRO A 118 -14.08 -7.72 6.36
C PRO A 118 -14.31 -8.88 5.38
N ALA A 119 -14.98 -8.66 4.26
CA ALA A 119 -15.16 -9.70 3.25
C ALA A 119 -13.84 -9.97 2.49
N PHE A 120 -13.55 -11.24 2.22
CA PHE A 120 -12.42 -11.68 1.40
C PHE A 120 -11.05 -11.17 1.85
N PRO A 121 -10.62 -11.41 3.10
CA PRO A 121 -9.22 -11.19 3.48
C PRO A 121 -8.31 -12.15 2.71
N GLY A 122 -7.02 -11.82 2.58
CA GLY A 122 -6.03 -12.65 1.90
C GLY A 122 -6.08 -12.56 0.38
N LEU A 123 -5.72 -13.65 -0.29
CA LEU A 123 -5.48 -13.68 -1.74
C LEU A 123 -6.75 -13.96 -2.56
N HIS A 124 -6.65 -13.73 -3.88
CA HIS A 124 -7.65 -14.07 -4.90
C HIS A 124 -9.03 -13.44 -4.68
N THR A 125 -9.09 -12.25 -4.12
CA THR A 125 -10.32 -11.57 -3.71
C THR A 125 -11.33 -11.38 -4.83
N HIS A 126 -10.87 -11.00 -6.03
CA HIS A 126 -11.74 -10.77 -7.19
C HIS A 126 -12.41 -12.07 -7.67
N GLN A 127 -11.62 -13.16 -7.78
CA GLN A 127 -12.18 -14.44 -8.18
C GLN A 127 -13.17 -14.95 -7.15
N ARG A 128 -12.84 -14.86 -5.85
CA ARG A 128 -13.72 -15.27 -4.76
C ARG A 128 -15.03 -14.49 -4.76
N ALA A 129 -14.99 -13.18 -5.00
CA ALA A 129 -16.20 -12.37 -5.10
C ALA A 129 -17.10 -12.79 -6.28
N ILE A 130 -16.50 -13.16 -7.41
CA ILE A 130 -17.22 -13.67 -8.59
C ILE A 130 -17.84 -15.04 -8.28
N ASP A 131 -17.06 -15.96 -7.72
CA ASP A 131 -17.49 -17.34 -7.44
C ASP A 131 -18.64 -17.39 -6.42
N GLU A 132 -18.64 -16.46 -5.46
CA GLU A 132 -19.72 -16.33 -4.47
C GLU A 132 -20.92 -15.50 -4.98
N GLY A 133 -20.89 -15.04 -6.24
CA GLY A 133 -22.02 -14.30 -6.84
C GLY A 133 -22.25 -12.93 -6.23
N CYS A 134 -21.20 -12.28 -5.69
CA CYS A 134 -21.32 -10.94 -5.14
C CYS A 134 -21.76 -9.94 -6.20
N GLN A 135 -22.67 -9.03 -5.84
CA GLN A 135 -23.09 -7.93 -6.72
C GLN A 135 -22.11 -6.76 -6.66
N LEU A 136 -21.39 -6.61 -5.56
CA LEU A 136 -20.38 -5.57 -5.31
C LEU A 136 -19.05 -6.19 -4.89
N ALA A 137 -17.99 -5.59 -5.38
CA ALA A 137 -16.62 -5.76 -4.92
C ALA A 137 -16.01 -4.39 -4.64
N GLY A 138 -14.74 -4.30 -4.32
CA GLY A 138 -14.12 -3.00 -4.08
C GLY A 138 -12.75 -3.09 -3.44
N ALA A 139 -12.36 -2.01 -2.80
CA ALA A 139 -11.09 -1.89 -2.11
C ALA A 139 -11.26 -1.22 -0.75
N THR A 140 -10.36 -1.55 0.16
CA THR A 140 -10.31 -1.02 1.53
C THR A 140 -8.91 -0.52 1.84
N VAL A 141 -8.80 0.73 2.28
CA VAL A 141 -7.62 1.26 2.95
C VAL A 141 -7.80 1.07 4.44
N HIS A 142 -6.81 0.47 5.10
CA HIS A 142 -6.90 0.15 6.52
C HIS A 142 -5.55 0.30 7.21
N GLN A 143 -5.58 0.50 8.53
CA GLN A 143 -4.39 0.37 9.36
C GLN A 143 -3.94 -1.09 9.42
N VAL A 144 -2.63 -1.33 9.40
CA VAL A 144 -2.08 -2.66 9.53
C VAL A 144 -1.95 -3.03 11.00
N THR A 145 -2.44 -4.22 11.34
CA THR A 145 -2.32 -4.84 12.65
C THR A 145 -1.59 -6.18 12.52
N ALA A 146 -1.30 -6.84 13.64
CA ALA A 146 -0.69 -8.17 13.63
C ALA A 146 -1.61 -9.24 13.00
N GLU A 147 -2.91 -9.00 13.00
CA GLU A 147 -3.89 -9.84 12.31
C GLU A 147 -4.04 -9.39 10.85
N LEU A 148 -3.95 -10.35 9.92
CA LEU A 148 -3.98 -10.08 8.48
C LEU A 148 -5.30 -9.43 8.06
N ASP A 149 -5.21 -8.30 7.36
CA ASP A 149 -6.34 -7.55 6.79
C ASP A 149 -7.47 -7.22 7.79
N HIS A 150 -7.12 -6.96 9.06
CA HIS A 150 -8.07 -6.81 10.17
C HIS A 150 -7.97 -5.46 10.93
N GLY A 151 -7.24 -4.50 10.41
CA GLY A 151 -7.06 -3.19 11.06
C GLY A 151 -8.22 -2.22 10.82
N HIS A 152 -8.19 -1.11 11.54
CA HIS A 152 -9.19 -0.03 11.41
C HIS A 152 -9.31 0.46 9.96
N ILE A 153 -10.53 0.47 9.44
CA ILE A 153 -10.84 0.90 8.08
C ILE A 153 -10.78 2.43 7.99
N LEU A 154 -9.99 2.94 7.06
CA LEU A 154 -9.82 4.37 6.82
C LEU A 154 -10.67 4.86 5.63
N ALA A 155 -10.77 4.06 4.56
CA ALA A 155 -11.56 4.37 3.39
C ALA A 155 -11.97 3.09 2.66
N GLN A 156 -13.11 3.11 2.01
CA GLN A 156 -13.58 2.04 1.11
C GLN A 156 -14.20 2.62 -0.15
N ALA A 157 -14.10 1.89 -1.25
CA ALA A 157 -14.83 2.17 -2.48
C ALA A 157 -15.37 0.87 -3.06
N ALA A 158 -16.63 0.91 -3.50
CA ALA A 158 -17.31 -0.22 -4.12
C ALA A 158 -17.42 -0.05 -5.63
N VAL A 159 -17.38 -1.18 -6.34
CA VAL A 159 -17.64 -1.30 -7.77
C VAL A 159 -18.62 -2.44 -8.03
N PRO A 160 -19.45 -2.38 -9.09
CA PRO A 160 -20.30 -3.49 -9.45
C PRO A 160 -19.48 -4.67 -9.97
N VAL A 161 -19.92 -5.89 -9.64
CA VAL A 161 -19.52 -7.11 -10.34
C VAL A 161 -20.50 -7.29 -11.50
N LEU A 162 -19.97 -7.30 -12.73
CA LEU A 162 -20.81 -7.36 -13.94
C LEU A 162 -20.94 -8.80 -14.44
N PRO A 163 -22.08 -9.14 -15.08
CA PRO A 163 -22.21 -10.44 -15.73
C PRO A 163 -21.09 -10.70 -16.72
N GLY A 164 -20.45 -11.89 -16.62
CA GLY A 164 -19.35 -12.27 -17.47
C GLY A 164 -18.00 -11.63 -17.09
N ASP A 165 -17.89 -11.01 -15.93
CA ASP A 165 -16.59 -10.56 -15.42
C ASP A 165 -15.63 -11.73 -15.24
N THR A 166 -14.39 -11.50 -15.62
CA THR A 166 -13.24 -12.28 -15.18
C THR A 166 -12.57 -11.58 -13.99
N ALA A 167 -11.79 -12.31 -13.21
CA ALA A 167 -11.00 -11.73 -12.12
C ALA A 167 -10.16 -10.53 -12.60
N GLY A 168 -9.57 -10.61 -13.80
CA GLY A 168 -8.80 -9.51 -14.38
C GLY A 168 -9.62 -8.27 -14.73
N ARG A 169 -10.83 -8.43 -15.26
CA ARG A 169 -11.73 -7.29 -15.55
C ARG A 169 -12.20 -6.62 -14.27
N LEU A 170 -12.58 -7.40 -13.28
CA LEU A 170 -12.97 -6.89 -11.98
C LEU A 170 -11.80 -6.19 -11.29
N ALA A 171 -10.61 -6.78 -11.30
CA ALA A 171 -9.39 -6.19 -10.75
C ALA A 171 -9.07 -4.83 -11.39
N ALA A 172 -9.18 -4.72 -12.71
CA ALA A 172 -8.95 -3.43 -13.40
C ALA A 172 -9.96 -2.35 -12.95
N ARG A 173 -11.22 -2.74 -12.74
CA ARG A 173 -12.27 -1.83 -12.25
C ARG A 173 -12.02 -1.42 -10.80
N VAL A 174 -11.66 -2.35 -9.93
CA VAL A 174 -11.30 -2.07 -8.54
C VAL A 174 -10.10 -1.15 -8.47
N LEU A 175 -9.07 -1.40 -9.29
CA LEU A 175 -7.83 -0.61 -9.31
C LEU A 175 -8.07 0.88 -9.60
N THR A 176 -9.07 1.22 -10.43
CA THR A 176 -9.43 2.62 -10.67
C THR A 176 -9.88 3.32 -9.39
N GLN A 177 -10.58 2.61 -8.52
CA GLN A 177 -11.00 3.12 -7.22
C GLN A 177 -9.86 3.18 -6.22
N GLU A 178 -8.98 2.18 -6.21
CA GLU A 178 -7.77 2.20 -5.36
C GLU A 178 -6.95 3.47 -5.61
N HIS A 179 -6.73 3.83 -6.87
CA HIS A 179 -5.99 5.02 -7.27
C HIS A 179 -6.64 6.34 -6.85
N LEU A 180 -7.91 6.33 -6.48
CA LEU A 180 -8.63 7.49 -5.94
C LEU A 180 -8.62 7.52 -4.42
N ILE A 181 -9.00 6.40 -3.79
CA ILE A 181 -9.18 6.39 -2.34
C ILE A 181 -7.86 6.33 -1.57
N TYR A 182 -6.81 5.68 -2.12
CA TYR A 182 -5.56 5.53 -1.40
C TYR A 182 -4.80 6.86 -1.24
N PRO A 183 -4.55 7.64 -2.28
CA PRO A 183 -3.95 8.98 -2.11
C PRO A 183 -4.73 9.86 -1.14
N ARG A 184 -6.06 9.84 -1.22
CA ARG A 184 -6.94 10.61 -0.32
C ARG A 184 -6.77 10.17 1.14
N ALA A 185 -6.81 8.86 1.42
CA ALA A 185 -6.63 8.33 2.77
C ALA A 185 -5.24 8.68 3.34
N VAL A 186 -4.19 8.62 2.50
CA VAL A 186 -2.82 9.05 2.88
C VAL A 186 -2.81 10.53 3.25
N ALA A 187 -3.42 11.40 2.43
CA ALA A 187 -3.48 12.84 2.71
C ALA A 187 -4.24 13.15 4.00
N GLU A 188 -5.41 12.51 4.20
CA GLU A 188 -6.23 12.68 5.40
C GLU A 188 -5.51 12.20 6.68
N LEU A 189 -4.76 11.09 6.59
CA LEU A 189 -4.03 10.56 7.73
C LEU A 189 -2.80 11.42 8.05
N ILE A 190 -2.00 11.79 7.03
CA ILE A 190 -0.80 12.59 7.24
C ILE A 190 -1.13 13.99 7.81
N GLN A 191 -2.32 14.48 7.57
CA GLN A 191 -2.81 15.75 8.12
C GLN A 191 -3.01 15.68 9.64
N LYS A 192 -3.33 14.48 10.16
CA LYS A 192 -3.60 14.23 11.58
C LYS A 192 -2.35 13.88 12.39
N LEU A 193 -1.26 13.47 11.71
CA LEU A 193 0.03 13.17 12.31
C LEU A 193 0.89 14.44 12.41
#